data_57345fc11991057f210e122dc4e9031f
#
_entry.id   57345fc11991057f210e122dc4e9031f
#
_cell.length_a   1.000
_cell.length_b   1.000
_cell.length_c   1.000
_cell.angle_alpha   90.00
_cell.angle_beta   90.00
_cell.angle_gamma   90.00
#
_symmetry.space_group_name_H-M   'P 1'
#
loop_
_entity.id
_entity.type
_entity.pdbx_description
1 polymer ?
#
loop_
_entity_poly.entity_id
_entity_poly.type
_entity_poly.pdbx_seq_one_letter_code
_entity_poly.pdbx_strand_id
1 'polypeptide(L)'
;MYHIIINPVGGKGESQKALQTVKKLLDAKKVPYIVHETQHAHHATEIARELSREPDTKIIAMGGDGSFHEVLCGIENFENVTLGLIACGSGNDFIKKSGHPKDVEKALDVILKGNVGYVDYMDLGTTRCLNVAGGGMDVDVLVKYASVKKLKGSAAYNYALIYTLLHTRFHKLRLIVDGKTMDKSVFMIGIGNGGFIGGGLPICPHAEVSDGKLDVVIVNEMKKRRIPSMLLKFLKGKHVEDKTVEEFRTDRVIIEALDDSRFELDGEIIEDRYLDIKVVPNKLKMFM
;
A
#
# COMPACT_ATOMS: atom_id res chain seq x y z
N MET A 1 18.37 -1.02 -20.35
CA MET A 1 17.04 -1.29 -20.93
C MET A 1 16.02 -1.24 -19.81
N TYR A 2 14.79 -0.72 -20.05
CA TYR A 2 13.72 -0.69 -19.05
C TYR A 2 12.69 -1.79 -19.31
N HIS A 3 12.19 -2.42 -18.25
CA HIS A 3 11.11 -3.40 -18.28
C HIS A 3 9.86 -2.76 -17.66
N ILE A 4 8.84 -2.52 -18.47
CA ILE A 4 7.59 -1.89 -18.03
C ILE A 4 6.60 -3.00 -17.71
N ILE A 5 6.23 -3.14 -16.44
CA ILE A 5 5.18 -4.09 -16.02
C ILE A 5 3.90 -3.28 -15.83
N ILE A 6 2.85 -3.63 -16.56
CA ILE A 6 1.58 -2.89 -16.55
C ILE A 6 0.39 -3.82 -16.41
N ASN A 7 -0.56 -3.41 -15.55
CA ASN A 7 -1.90 -3.97 -15.55
C ASN A 7 -2.78 -3.22 -16.56
N PRO A 8 -3.12 -3.81 -17.72
CA PRO A 8 -3.82 -3.11 -18.81
C PRO A 8 -5.25 -2.69 -18.45
N VAL A 9 -5.89 -3.37 -17.49
CA VAL A 9 -7.25 -3.05 -17.02
C VAL A 9 -7.25 -2.12 -15.78
N GLY A 10 -6.07 -1.78 -15.27
CA GLY A 10 -5.90 -0.91 -14.11
C GLY A 10 -6.43 0.50 -14.35
N GLY A 11 -6.88 1.17 -13.26
CA GLY A 11 -7.31 2.56 -13.33
C GLY A 11 -8.47 2.86 -14.30
N LYS A 12 -9.32 1.86 -14.61
CA LYS A 12 -10.42 2.00 -15.60
C LYS A 12 -9.95 2.42 -16.99
N GLY A 13 -8.79 1.93 -17.44
CA GLY A 13 -8.20 2.24 -18.74
C GLY A 13 -7.18 3.40 -18.72
N GLU A 14 -7.00 4.07 -17.60
CA GLU A 14 -5.96 5.11 -17.48
C GLU A 14 -4.54 4.52 -17.62
N SER A 15 -4.32 3.27 -17.20
CA SER A 15 -3.04 2.57 -17.40
C SER A 15 -2.63 2.49 -18.87
N GLN A 16 -3.56 2.17 -19.77
CA GLN A 16 -3.29 2.09 -21.21
C GLN A 16 -2.98 3.46 -21.82
N LYS A 17 -3.69 4.53 -21.41
CA LYS A 17 -3.37 5.89 -21.85
C LYS A 17 -1.98 6.32 -21.36
N ALA A 18 -1.69 6.04 -20.09
CA ALA A 18 -0.38 6.32 -19.50
C ALA A 18 0.74 5.58 -20.27
N LEU A 19 0.51 4.30 -20.63
CA LEU A 19 1.47 3.52 -21.41
C LEU A 19 1.76 4.17 -22.78
N GLN A 20 0.73 4.65 -23.48
CA GLN A 20 0.95 5.32 -24.77
C GLN A 20 1.81 6.60 -24.62
N THR A 21 1.59 7.36 -23.56
CA THR A 21 2.41 8.53 -23.22
C THR A 21 3.86 8.12 -22.95
N VAL A 22 4.07 7.11 -22.11
CA VAL A 22 5.39 6.59 -21.77
C VAL A 22 6.14 6.09 -23.02
N LYS A 23 5.48 5.27 -23.85
CA LYS A 23 6.06 4.77 -25.11
C LYS A 23 6.52 5.91 -26.00
N LYS A 24 5.64 6.88 -26.27
CA LYS A 24 5.95 8.06 -27.09
C LYS A 24 7.19 8.82 -26.58
N LEU A 25 7.30 9.00 -25.28
CA LEU A 25 8.43 9.72 -24.69
C LEU A 25 9.73 8.91 -24.73
N LEU A 26 9.67 7.59 -24.46
CA LEU A 26 10.82 6.71 -24.57
C LEU A 26 11.34 6.59 -26.01
N ASP A 27 10.43 6.43 -26.99
CA ASP A 27 10.76 6.37 -28.42
C ASP A 27 11.42 7.68 -28.88
N ALA A 28 10.87 8.84 -28.50
CA ALA A 28 11.43 10.15 -28.84
C ALA A 28 12.85 10.34 -28.27
N LYS A 29 13.11 9.78 -27.09
CA LYS A 29 14.43 9.82 -26.43
C LYS A 29 15.34 8.63 -26.85
N LYS A 30 14.87 7.73 -27.71
CA LYS A 30 15.57 6.51 -28.15
C LYS A 30 16.04 5.63 -26.97
N VAL A 31 15.23 5.57 -25.91
CA VAL A 31 15.48 4.75 -24.72
C VAL A 31 14.90 3.35 -24.95
N PRO A 32 15.68 2.27 -24.88
CA PRO A 32 15.18 0.91 -25.11
C PRO A 32 14.33 0.42 -23.93
N TYR A 33 13.19 -0.21 -24.25
CA TYR A 33 12.28 -0.79 -23.28
C TYR A 33 11.57 -2.03 -23.80
N ILE A 34 11.07 -2.86 -22.87
CA ILE A 34 10.17 -3.98 -23.12
C ILE A 34 8.91 -3.80 -22.27
N VAL A 35 7.75 -4.05 -22.85
CA VAL A 35 6.47 -4.00 -22.15
C VAL A 35 5.98 -5.39 -21.81
N HIS A 36 5.65 -5.61 -20.54
CA HIS A 36 5.05 -6.82 -19.99
C HIS A 36 3.63 -6.49 -19.52
N GLU A 37 2.62 -6.89 -20.29
CA GLU A 37 1.22 -6.72 -19.90
C GLU A 37 0.78 -7.92 -19.04
N THR A 38 0.24 -7.64 -17.84
CA THR A 38 -0.28 -8.70 -16.99
C THR A 38 -1.57 -9.29 -17.56
N GLN A 39 -1.75 -10.60 -17.42
CA GLN A 39 -2.87 -11.35 -17.98
C GLN A 39 -3.83 -11.88 -16.91
N HIS A 40 -3.37 -12.01 -15.68
CA HIS A 40 -4.12 -12.52 -14.53
C HIS A 40 -3.58 -11.92 -13.22
N ALA A 41 -4.29 -12.14 -12.11
CA ALA A 41 -3.82 -11.77 -10.78
C ALA A 41 -2.46 -12.44 -10.49
N HIS A 42 -1.58 -11.73 -9.79
CA HIS A 42 -0.21 -12.13 -9.45
C HIS A 42 0.75 -12.32 -10.65
N HIS A 43 0.33 -12.00 -11.88
CA HIS A 43 1.25 -12.11 -13.03
C HIS A 43 2.39 -11.08 -12.95
N ALA A 44 2.17 -9.90 -12.38
CA ALA A 44 3.25 -8.94 -12.13
C ALA A 44 4.31 -9.50 -11.17
N THR A 45 3.91 -10.32 -10.19
CA THR A 45 4.81 -11.03 -9.29
C THR A 45 5.69 -12.04 -10.04
N GLU A 46 5.10 -12.82 -10.96
CA GLU A 46 5.83 -13.78 -11.78
C GLU A 46 6.86 -13.09 -12.67
N ILE A 47 6.46 -12.04 -13.38
CA ILE A 47 7.34 -11.25 -14.26
C ILE A 47 8.46 -10.60 -13.44
N ALA A 48 8.16 -9.97 -12.32
CA ALA A 48 9.18 -9.34 -11.47
C ALA A 48 10.17 -10.34 -10.89
N ARG A 49 9.71 -11.57 -10.59
CA ARG A 49 10.56 -12.67 -10.12
C ARG A 49 11.59 -13.07 -11.18
N GLU A 50 11.15 -13.27 -12.39
CA GLU A 50 12.06 -13.62 -13.50
C GLU A 50 13.06 -12.50 -13.77
N LEU A 51 12.58 -11.26 -13.87
CA LEU A 51 13.41 -10.09 -14.13
C LEU A 51 14.44 -9.83 -13.03
N SER A 52 14.10 -10.09 -11.76
CA SER A 52 14.99 -9.85 -10.62
C SER A 52 16.21 -10.79 -10.57
N ARG A 53 16.25 -11.83 -11.41
CA ARG A 53 17.42 -12.73 -11.54
C ARG A 53 18.54 -12.12 -12.37
N GLU A 54 18.19 -11.22 -13.27
CA GLU A 54 19.15 -10.55 -14.15
C GLU A 54 19.76 -9.33 -13.45
N PRO A 55 21.09 -9.12 -13.56
CA PRO A 55 21.75 -7.97 -12.95
C PRO A 55 21.33 -6.65 -13.62
N ASP A 56 21.40 -5.56 -12.88
CA ASP A 56 21.13 -4.18 -13.33
C ASP A 56 19.77 -3.99 -14.02
N THR A 57 18.77 -4.75 -13.58
CA THR A 57 17.42 -4.70 -14.11
C THR A 57 16.69 -3.44 -13.64
N LYS A 58 16.13 -2.71 -14.61
CA LYS A 58 15.33 -1.51 -14.36
C LYS A 58 13.87 -1.82 -14.62
N ILE A 59 13.06 -1.92 -13.56
CA ILE A 59 11.63 -2.20 -13.64
C ILE A 59 10.85 -0.89 -13.49
N ILE A 60 9.91 -0.64 -14.38
CA ILE A 60 8.90 0.42 -14.24
C ILE A 60 7.57 -0.25 -13.94
N ALA A 61 7.09 -0.16 -12.72
CA ALA A 61 5.75 -0.62 -12.35
C ALA A 61 4.72 0.46 -12.71
N MET A 62 3.81 0.12 -13.62
CA MET A 62 2.71 1.01 -14.05
C MET A 62 1.38 0.48 -13.55
N GLY A 63 0.78 1.17 -12.59
CA GLY A 63 -0.50 0.74 -12.02
C GLY A 63 -0.87 1.51 -10.77
N GLY A 64 -1.66 0.90 -9.90
CA GLY A 64 -1.96 1.38 -8.55
C GLY A 64 -1.18 0.61 -7.50
N ASP A 65 -1.54 0.82 -6.23
CA ASP A 65 -0.88 0.23 -5.06
C ASP A 65 -0.79 -1.29 -5.16
N GLY A 66 -1.85 -1.99 -5.61
CA GLY A 66 -1.81 -3.45 -5.82
C GLY A 66 -0.79 -3.89 -6.88
N SER A 67 -0.60 -3.12 -7.97
CA SER A 67 0.45 -3.44 -8.97
C SER A 67 1.85 -3.25 -8.37
N PHE A 68 2.05 -2.24 -7.53
CA PHE A 68 3.32 -2.01 -6.85
C PHE A 68 3.59 -3.11 -5.82
N HIS A 69 2.56 -3.53 -5.09
CA HIS A 69 2.59 -4.66 -4.16
C HIS A 69 3.00 -5.97 -4.88
N GLU A 70 2.32 -6.32 -5.99
CA GLU A 70 2.65 -7.53 -6.77
C GLU A 70 4.11 -7.51 -7.25
N VAL A 71 4.60 -6.37 -7.79
CA VAL A 71 5.98 -6.25 -8.25
C VAL A 71 6.96 -6.41 -7.09
N LEU A 72 6.72 -5.77 -5.94
CA LEU A 72 7.56 -5.93 -4.73
C LEU A 72 7.62 -7.39 -4.29
N CYS A 73 6.48 -8.08 -4.25
CA CYS A 73 6.40 -9.48 -3.85
C CYS A 73 7.16 -10.42 -4.80
N GLY A 74 7.34 -10.02 -6.06
CA GLY A 74 8.08 -10.79 -7.04
C GLY A 74 9.60 -10.64 -6.96
N ILE A 75 10.14 -9.55 -6.42
CA ILE A 75 11.59 -9.32 -6.41
C ILE A 75 12.28 -10.31 -5.48
N GLU A 76 13.04 -11.26 -6.03
CA GLU A 76 13.85 -12.21 -5.25
C GLU A 76 15.24 -11.63 -4.93
N ASN A 77 15.85 -10.91 -5.86
CA ASN A 77 17.17 -10.29 -5.67
C ASN A 77 17.08 -8.75 -5.78
N PHE A 78 16.97 -8.09 -4.63
CA PHE A 78 16.89 -6.63 -4.55
C PHE A 78 18.15 -5.91 -5.03
N GLU A 79 19.31 -6.55 -4.99
CA GLU A 79 20.54 -5.94 -5.48
C GLU A 79 20.52 -5.75 -6.99
N ASN A 80 19.81 -6.62 -7.70
CA ASN A 80 19.72 -6.59 -9.16
C ASN A 80 18.71 -5.57 -9.68
N VAL A 81 17.76 -5.11 -8.86
CA VAL A 81 16.60 -4.34 -9.34
C VAL A 81 16.68 -2.89 -8.89
N THR A 82 16.39 -1.97 -9.82
CA THR A 82 15.99 -0.60 -9.49
C THR A 82 14.57 -0.37 -9.98
N LEU A 83 13.66 -0.01 -9.07
CA LEU A 83 12.23 0.13 -9.33
C LEU A 83 11.86 1.59 -9.60
N GLY A 84 11.12 1.83 -10.68
CA GLY A 84 10.42 3.08 -10.93
C GLY A 84 8.92 2.90 -10.80
N LEU A 85 8.21 3.91 -10.32
CA LEU A 85 6.77 3.88 -10.17
C LEU A 85 6.11 4.91 -11.09
N ILE A 86 5.11 4.46 -11.87
CA ILE A 86 4.19 5.34 -12.62
C ILE A 86 2.78 5.02 -12.17
N ALA A 87 2.23 5.91 -11.35
CA ALA A 87 0.95 5.71 -10.71
C ALA A 87 -0.22 6.05 -11.63
N CYS A 88 -1.02 5.05 -11.99
CA CYS A 88 -2.24 5.18 -12.80
C CYS A 88 -3.44 4.42 -12.20
N GLY A 89 -3.36 4.06 -10.92
CA GLY A 89 -4.46 3.50 -10.15
C GLY A 89 -5.40 4.56 -9.57
N SER A 90 -6.40 4.11 -8.83
CA SER A 90 -7.39 4.99 -8.20
C SER A 90 -6.90 5.57 -6.86
N GLY A 91 -6.15 4.81 -6.05
CA GLY A 91 -5.65 5.22 -4.73
C GLY A 91 -4.31 5.93 -4.84
N ASN A 92 -3.32 5.20 -5.31
CA ASN A 92 -1.93 5.63 -5.43
C ASN A 92 -1.42 6.20 -4.10
N ASP A 93 -1.63 5.45 -3.03
CA ASP A 93 -1.41 5.91 -1.67
C ASP A 93 0.07 5.93 -1.31
N PHE A 94 0.85 4.95 -1.76
CA PHE A 94 2.29 4.90 -1.49
C PHE A 94 3.05 6.11 -2.04
N ILE A 95 2.73 6.56 -3.26
CA ILE A 95 3.46 7.69 -3.87
C ILE A 95 3.26 9.02 -3.14
N LYS A 96 2.23 9.15 -2.30
CA LYS A 96 1.97 10.36 -1.51
C LYS A 96 3.02 10.58 -0.40
N LYS A 97 3.64 9.48 0.06
CA LYS A 97 4.73 9.52 1.06
C LYS A 97 6.11 9.41 0.42
N SER A 98 6.25 8.60 -0.61
CA SER A 98 7.54 8.40 -1.28
C SER A 98 7.99 9.59 -2.13
N GLY A 99 7.14 10.62 -2.30
CA GLY A 99 7.49 11.83 -3.05
C GLY A 99 7.47 11.68 -4.56
N HIS A 100 7.03 10.53 -5.09
CA HIS A 100 6.93 10.33 -6.53
C HIS A 100 5.82 11.20 -7.14
N PRO A 101 6.07 11.82 -8.31
CA PRO A 101 5.05 12.61 -8.98
C PRO A 101 3.86 11.74 -9.42
N LYS A 102 2.64 12.26 -9.24
CA LYS A 102 1.43 11.63 -9.78
C LYS A 102 1.32 11.76 -11.31
N ASP A 103 1.89 12.82 -11.86
CA ASP A 103 1.91 13.09 -13.29
C ASP A 103 2.84 12.11 -14.01
N VAL A 104 2.35 11.45 -15.06
CA VAL A 104 3.03 10.37 -15.78
C VAL A 104 4.34 10.83 -16.41
N GLU A 105 4.36 12.02 -17.02
CA GLU A 105 5.54 12.55 -17.70
C GLU A 105 6.62 12.91 -16.67
N LYS A 106 6.23 13.56 -15.57
CA LYS A 106 7.15 13.89 -14.48
C LYS A 106 7.69 12.64 -13.78
N ALA A 107 6.86 11.62 -13.58
CA ALA A 107 7.29 10.35 -12.99
C ALA A 107 8.32 9.65 -13.92
N LEU A 108 8.07 9.65 -15.23
CA LEU A 108 9.03 9.12 -16.18
C LEU A 108 10.34 9.94 -16.21
N ASP A 109 10.25 11.27 -16.12
CA ASP A 109 11.47 12.10 -16.04
C ASP A 109 12.30 11.83 -14.79
N VAL A 110 11.69 11.56 -13.63
CA VAL A 110 12.40 11.11 -12.42
C VAL A 110 13.14 9.81 -12.70
N ILE A 111 12.48 8.82 -13.29
CA ILE A 111 13.07 7.53 -13.64
C ILE A 111 14.26 7.70 -14.61
N LEU A 112 14.10 8.54 -15.63
CA LEU A 112 15.13 8.75 -16.66
C LEU A 112 16.31 9.58 -16.19
N LYS A 113 16.16 10.42 -15.16
CA LYS A 113 17.30 11.08 -14.49
C LYS A 113 18.22 10.07 -13.83
N GLY A 114 17.71 8.93 -13.41
CA GLY A 114 18.51 7.82 -12.91
C GLY A 114 19.04 8.01 -11.49
N ASN A 115 18.58 9.01 -10.75
CA ASN A 115 18.91 9.13 -9.32
C ASN A 115 18.27 7.97 -8.57
N VAL A 116 19.05 7.31 -7.71
CA VAL A 116 18.61 6.15 -6.94
C VAL A 116 18.60 6.49 -5.46
N GLY A 117 17.47 6.26 -4.82
CA GLY A 117 17.33 6.24 -3.38
C GLY A 117 16.94 4.85 -2.89
N TYR A 118 16.78 4.72 -1.58
CA TYR A 118 16.37 3.47 -0.95
C TYR A 118 15.13 3.71 -0.13
N VAL A 119 14.21 2.76 -0.20
CA VAL A 119 13.01 2.74 0.65
C VAL A 119 12.94 1.41 1.40
N ASP A 120 12.23 1.46 2.50
CA ASP A 120 11.92 0.32 3.33
C ASP A 120 10.70 -0.43 2.76
N TYR A 121 10.50 -1.65 3.20
CA TYR A 121 9.26 -2.39 3.02
C TYR A 121 8.99 -3.27 4.22
N MET A 122 7.78 -3.75 4.35
CA MET A 122 7.37 -4.71 5.38
C MET A 122 7.52 -6.13 4.86
N ASP A 123 8.20 -6.99 5.62
CA ASP A 123 8.32 -8.42 5.36
C ASP A 123 7.45 -9.20 6.36
N LEU A 124 6.62 -10.08 5.83
CA LEU A 124 5.74 -10.95 6.59
C LEU A 124 6.13 -12.44 6.46
N GLY A 125 7.30 -12.71 5.87
CA GLY A 125 7.80 -14.07 5.63
C GLY A 125 7.24 -14.70 4.36
N THR A 126 5.93 -14.80 4.20
CA THR A 126 5.26 -15.38 3.02
C THR A 126 4.93 -14.33 1.95
N THR A 127 4.81 -13.08 2.35
CA THR A 127 4.49 -11.94 1.47
C THR A 127 5.15 -10.67 1.98
N ARG A 128 5.04 -9.60 1.24
CA ARG A 128 5.57 -8.28 1.56
C ARG A 128 4.48 -7.23 1.45
N CYS A 129 4.67 -6.09 2.09
CA CYS A 129 3.77 -4.95 2.00
C CYS A 129 4.61 -3.68 1.85
N LEU A 130 4.22 -2.80 0.94
CA LEU A 130 4.99 -1.61 0.63
C LEU A 130 4.53 -0.39 1.45
N ASN A 131 3.23 -0.26 1.62
CA ASN A 131 2.60 0.94 2.14
C ASN A 131 2.04 0.74 3.56
N VAL A 132 0.91 0.06 3.71
CA VAL A 132 0.22 -0.12 5.00
C VAL A 132 -0.35 -1.53 5.11
N ALA A 133 -0.12 -2.15 6.28
CA ALA A 133 -0.90 -3.29 6.74
C ALA A 133 -1.98 -2.78 7.72
N GLY A 134 -3.19 -3.26 7.62
CA GLY A 134 -4.31 -2.74 8.39
C GLY A 134 -5.27 -3.80 8.91
N GLY A 135 -6.13 -3.38 9.83
CA GLY A 135 -7.20 -4.21 10.37
C GLY A 135 -8.27 -3.39 11.07
N GLY A 136 -9.49 -3.89 11.06
CA GLY A 136 -10.60 -3.24 11.71
C GLY A 136 -11.61 -2.65 10.72
N MET A 137 -12.03 -1.40 10.95
CA MET A 137 -13.08 -0.75 10.16
C MET A 137 -12.73 -0.63 8.67
N ASP A 138 -11.49 -0.40 8.32
CA ASP A 138 -10.99 -0.35 6.95
C ASP A 138 -11.23 -1.67 6.21
N VAL A 139 -10.87 -2.79 6.82
CA VAL A 139 -11.13 -4.13 6.28
C VAL A 139 -12.63 -4.42 6.19
N ASP A 140 -13.42 -4.04 7.19
CA ASP A 140 -14.89 -4.18 7.13
C ASP A 140 -15.47 -3.41 5.93
N VAL A 141 -14.92 -2.24 5.58
CA VAL A 141 -15.29 -1.48 4.37
C VAL A 141 -14.92 -2.24 3.11
N LEU A 142 -13.72 -2.83 3.02
CA LEU A 142 -13.28 -3.62 1.87
C LEU A 142 -14.15 -4.86 1.68
N VAL A 143 -14.44 -5.61 2.75
CA VAL A 143 -15.35 -6.78 2.74
C VAL A 143 -16.73 -6.37 2.25
N LYS A 144 -17.26 -5.26 2.78
CA LYS A 144 -18.56 -4.75 2.35
C LYS A 144 -18.53 -4.33 0.89
N TYR A 145 -17.51 -3.61 0.46
CA TYR A 145 -17.34 -3.19 -0.92
C TYR A 145 -17.35 -4.36 -1.90
N ALA A 146 -16.61 -5.43 -1.59
CA ALA A 146 -16.56 -6.65 -2.40
C ALA A 146 -17.94 -7.33 -2.52
N SER A 147 -18.83 -7.17 -1.52
CA SER A 147 -20.19 -7.73 -1.54
C SER A 147 -21.21 -6.92 -2.35
N VAL A 148 -20.88 -5.68 -2.77
CA VAL A 148 -21.80 -4.77 -3.46
C VAL A 148 -21.88 -5.11 -4.94
N LYS A 149 -23.00 -5.67 -5.40
CA LYS A 149 -23.20 -6.08 -6.81
C LYS A 149 -23.87 -5.01 -7.69
N LYS A 150 -24.69 -4.14 -7.09
CA LYS A 150 -25.56 -3.20 -7.84
C LYS A 150 -24.91 -1.83 -8.11
N LEU A 151 -23.91 -1.45 -7.34
CA LEU A 151 -23.17 -0.19 -7.51
C LEU A 151 -21.74 -0.51 -7.98
N LYS A 152 -21.09 0.44 -8.65
CA LYS A 152 -19.71 0.29 -9.15
C LYS A 152 -18.86 1.50 -8.78
N GLY A 153 -17.56 1.29 -8.66
CA GLY A 153 -16.57 2.34 -8.42
C GLY A 153 -16.81 3.11 -7.12
N SER A 154 -16.65 4.42 -7.15
CA SER A 154 -16.75 5.30 -5.97
C SER A 154 -18.11 5.24 -5.28
N ALA A 155 -19.21 5.04 -6.02
CA ALA A 155 -20.54 4.91 -5.44
C ALA A 155 -20.67 3.64 -4.57
N ALA A 156 -20.10 2.52 -5.02
CA ALA A 156 -20.07 1.27 -4.24
C ALA A 156 -19.20 1.42 -2.99
N TYR A 157 -18.05 2.07 -3.12
CA TYR A 157 -17.14 2.33 -1.99
C TYR A 157 -17.79 3.23 -0.94
N ASN A 158 -18.39 4.35 -1.35
CA ASN A 158 -19.10 5.26 -0.44
C ASN A 158 -20.27 4.57 0.27
N TYR A 159 -21.01 3.74 -0.45
CA TYR A 159 -22.07 2.92 0.18
C TYR A 159 -21.49 1.96 1.22
N ALA A 160 -20.40 1.25 0.89
CA ALA A 160 -19.74 0.34 1.83
C ALA A 160 -19.25 1.08 3.08
N LEU A 161 -18.62 2.24 2.91
CA LEU A 161 -18.13 3.09 4.00
C LEU A 161 -19.30 3.52 4.91
N ILE A 162 -20.35 4.09 4.36
CA ILE A 162 -21.51 4.54 5.15
C ILE A 162 -22.18 3.36 5.87
N TYR A 163 -22.36 2.23 5.17
CA TYR A 163 -22.91 1.03 5.76
C TYR A 163 -22.08 0.55 6.95
N THR A 164 -20.76 0.42 6.79
CA THR A 164 -19.83 -0.02 7.84
C THR A 164 -19.84 0.94 9.04
N LEU A 165 -19.87 2.24 8.79
CA LEU A 165 -19.97 3.24 9.86
C LEU A 165 -21.26 3.12 10.69
N LEU A 166 -22.40 2.85 10.05
CA LEU A 166 -23.67 2.65 10.74
C LEU A 166 -23.71 1.33 11.51
N HIS A 167 -22.98 0.32 11.05
CA HIS A 167 -22.91 -1.03 11.63
C HIS A 167 -21.56 -1.28 12.32
N THR A 168 -20.90 -0.23 12.78
CA THR A 168 -19.57 -0.30 13.42
C THR A 168 -19.52 -1.38 14.50
N ARG A 169 -18.55 -2.26 14.38
CA ARG A 169 -18.07 -3.19 15.41
C ARG A 169 -16.66 -2.80 15.86
N PHE A 170 -16.24 -3.34 16.98
CA PHE A 170 -14.86 -3.24 17.45
C PHE A 170 -14.21 -4.62 17.36
N HIS A 171 -12.94 -4.64 17.09
CA HIS A 171 -12.17 -5.82 16.77
C HIS A 171 -11.24 -6.16 17.93
N LYS A 172 -11.17 -7.42 18.31
CA LYS A 172 -10.30 -7.86 19.40
C LYS A 172 -8.99 -8.36 18.84
N LEU A 173 -7.93 -7.68 19.16
CA LEU A 173 -6.60 -7.99 18.67
C LEU A 173 -5.63 -8.16 19.83
N ARG A 174 -4.69 -9.10 19.66
CA ARG A 174 -3.46 -9.15 20.44
C ARG A 174 -2.34 -8.54 19.64
N LEU A 175 -1.60 -7.65 20.28
CA LEU A 175 -0.42 -7.02 19.70
C LEU A 175 0.80 -7.32 20.54
N ILE A 176 1.94 -7.53 19.88
CA ILE A 176 3.24 -7.57 20.54
C ILE A 176 4.11 -6.52 19.86
N VAL A 177 4.46 -5.48 20.62
CA VAL A 177 5.29 -4.37 20.18
C VAL A 177 6.42 -4.18 21.19
N ASP A 178 7.67 -4.18 20.75
CA ASP A 178 8.85 -4.05 21.59
C ASP A 178 8.86 -5.02 22.80
N GLY A 179 8.41 -6.26 22.54
CA GLY A 179 8.33 -7.32 23.56
C GLY A 179 7.16 -7.20 24.54
N LYS A 180 6.32 -6.18 24.42
CA LYS A 180 5.14 -6.00 25.27
C LYS A 180 3.90 -6.56 24.57
N THR A 181 3.22 -7.50 25.23
CA THR A 181 1.95 -8.06 24.76
C THR A 181 0.78 -7.23 25.27
N MET A 182 -0.14 -6.88 24.39
CA MET A 182 -1.33 -6.08 24.68
C MET A 182 -2.56 -6.68 23.99
N ASP A 183 -3.60 -6.98 24.74
CA ASP A 183 -4.91 -7.31 24.19
C ASP A 183 -5.75 -6.02 24.11
N LYS A 184 -6.26 -5.68 22.93
CA LYS A 184 -6.96 -4.43 22.64
C LYS A 184 -8.30 -4.70 21.98
N SER A 185 -9.28 -3.86 22.30
CA SER A 185 -10.49 -3.68 21.49
C SER A 185 -10.31 -2.42 20.65
N VAL A 186 -10.24 -2.56 19.34
CA VAL A 186 -9.89 -1.48 18.43
C VAL A 186 -11.03 -1.14 17.46
N PHE A 187 -11.13 0.11 17.08
CA PHE A 187 -11.92 0.55 15.94
C PHE A 187 -11.18 0.25 14.64
N MET A 188 -9.89 0.55 14.59
CA MET A 188 -8.99 0.18 13.49
C MET A 188 -7.54 0.24 13.95
N ILE A 189 -6.68 -0.44 13.21
CA ILE A 189 -5.23 -0.38 13.36
C ILE A 189 -4.59 -0.19 11.99
N GLY A 190 -3.56 0.65 11.94
CA GLY A 190 -2.67 0.78 10.80
C GLY A 190 -1.23 0.52 11.21
N ILE A 191 -0.50 -0.21 10.40
CA ILE A 191 0.93 -0.47 10.53
C ILE A 191 1.55 0.04 9.24
N GLY A 192 2.17 1.20 9.30
CA GLY A 192 2.65 1.94 8.14
C GLY A 192 4.15 1.90 7.98
N ASN A 193 4.60 1.52 6.77
CA ASN A 193 5.84 1.97 6.16
C ASN A 193 5.53 3.27 5.37
N GLY A 194 4.42 3.28 4.61
CA GLY A 194 3.80 4.50 4.11
C GLY A 194 2.74 5.04 5.07
N GLY A 195 1.96 6.02 4.63
CA GLY A 195 1.10 6.77 5.54
C GLY A 195 -0.38 6.84 5.18
N PHE A 196 -0.79 6.41 3.98
CA PHE A 196 -2.12 6.65 3.46
C PHE A 196 -2.82 5.36 3.05
N ILE A 197 -4.14 5.34 3.18
CA ILE A 197 -5.02 4.27 2.71
C ILE A 197 -6.23 4.86 1.98
N GLY A 198 -6.96 4.03 1.22
CA GLY A 198 -8.28 4.37 0.67
C GLY A 198 -8.30 5.58 -0.26
N GLY A 199 -7.17 5.90 -0.92
CA GLY A 199 -7.07 7.01 -1.85
C GLY A 199 -6.71 8.35 -1.20
N GLY A 200 -6.10 8.34 0.00
CA GLY A 200 -5.53 9.52 0.64
C GLY A 200 -5.93 9.77 2.08
N LEU A 201 -6.50 8.80 2.76
CA LEU A 201 -6.75 8.89 4.20
C LEU A 201 -5.44 8.64 4.95
N PRO A 202 -4.91 9.62 5.71
CA PRO A 202 -3.63 9.47 6.41
C PRO A 202 -3.82 8.64 7.68
N ILE A 203 -3.61 7.32 7.60
CA ILE A 203 -3.71 6.41 8.76
C ILE A 203 -2.49 6.49 9.66
N CYS A 204 -1.29 6.52 9.07
CA CYS A 204 -0.02 6.71 9.76
C CYS A 204 0.61 8.04 9.30
N PRO A 205 0.16 9.18 9.81
CA PRO A 205 0.56 10.48 9.29
C PRO A 205 2.04 10.78 9.48
N HIS A 206 2.68 10.17 10.48
CA HIS A 206 4.08 10.36 10.81
C HIS A 206 5.03 9.36 10.13
N ALA A 207 4.50 8.34 9.43
CA ALA A 207 5.32 7.33 8.78
C ALA A 207 6.27 7.93 7.74
N GLU A 208 7.49 7.39 7.66
CA GLU A 208 8.53 7.76 6.70
C GLU A 208 9.08 6.49 6.03
N VAL A 209 9.10 6.47 4.70
CA VAL A 209 9.38 5.26 3.90
C VAL A 209 10.84 4.81 3.89
N SER A 210 11.74 5.47 4.63
CA SER A 210 13.20 5.21 4.58
C SER A 210 13.91 5.41 5.92
N ASP A 211 13.22 5.27 7.04
CA ASP A 211 13.77 5.52 8.38
C ASP A 211 14.02 4.25 9.21
N GLY A 212 13.74 3.07 8.63
CA GLY A 212 13.93 1.77 9.27
C GLY A 212 12.92 1.48 10.37
N LYS A 213 11.75 2.12 10.35
CA LYS A 213 10.71 1.96 11.37
C LYS A 213 9.33 1.76 10.75
N LEU A 214 8.47 1.16 11.54
CA LEU A 214 7.04 1.04 11.29
C LEU A 214 6.30 1.94 12.27
N ASP A 215 5.35 2.70 11.76
CA ASP A 215 4.41 3.49 12.57
C ASP A 215 3.14 2.67 12.82
N VAL A 216 2.92 2.27 14.06
CA VAL A 216 1.75 1.51 14.48
C VAL A 216 0.75 2.45 15.11
N VAL A 217 -0.37 2.68 14.46
CA VAL A 217 -1.44 3.57 14.93
C VAL A 217 -2.65 2.74 15.32
N ILE A 218 -3.01 2.77 16.60
CA ILE A 218 -4.12 2.02 17.16
C ILE A 218 -5.23 2.99 17.54
N VAL A 219 -6.36 2.92 16.86
CA VAL A 219 -7.57 3.64 17.24
C VAL A 219 -8.41 2.71 18.12
N ASN A 220 -8.34 2.93 19.43
CA ASN A 220 -9.03 2.09 20.41
C ASN A 220 -10.55 2.21 20.31
N GLU A 221 -11.25 1.25 20.90
CA GLU A 221 -12.70 1.30 21.08
C GLU A 221 -13.15 2.61 21.73
N MET A 222 -14.23 3.16 21.21
CA MET A 222 -14.80 4.40 21.70
C MET A 222 -16.33 4.38 21.68
N LYS A 223 -16.96 5.30 22.41
CA LYS A 223 -18.43 5.46 22.29
C LYS A 223 -18.81 5.81 20.85
N LYS A 224 -19.74 5.08 20.25
CA LYS A 224 -20.14 5.25 18.83
C LYS A 224 -20.46 6.70 18.44
N ARG A 225 -20.99 7.51 19.36
CA ARG A 225 -21.24 8.95 19.14
C ARG A 225 -19.97 9.78 18.86
N ARG A 226 -18.77 9.26 19.16
CA ARG A 226 -17.49 9.93 18.86
C ARG A 226 -16.95 9.62 17.47
N ILE A 227 -17.45 8.57 16.82
CA ILE A 227 -16.96 8.14 15.50
C ILE A 227 -17.00 9.27 14.46
N PRO A 228 -18.08 10.07 14.33
CA PRO A 228 -18.08 11.17 13.35
C PRO A 228 -16.97 12.21 13.60
N SER A 229 -16.72 12.53 14.87
CA SER A 229 -15.62 13.45 15.23
C SER A 229 -14.26 12.84 14.96
N MET A 230 -14.08 11.54 15.21
CA MET A 230 -12.84 10.81 14.91
C MET A 230 -12.57 10.80 13.39
N LEU A 231 -13.60 10.55 12.57
CA LEU A 231 -13.47 10.58 11.12
C LEU A 231 -13.06 11.96 10.59
N LEU A 232 -13.59 13.05 11.16
CA LEU A 232 -13.17 14.40 10.79
C LEU A 232 -11.70 14.66 11.15
N LYS A 233 -11.22 14.12 12.27
CA LYS A 233 -9.80 14.17 12.63
C LYS A 233 -8.97 13.33 11.66
N PHE A 234 -9.46 12.13 11.30
CA PHE A 234 -8.82 11.22 10.38
C PHE A 234 -8.58 11.87 9.01
N LEU A 235 -9.61 12.51 8.44
CA LEU A 235 -9.50 13.24 7.17
C LEU A 235 -8.41 14.33 7.17
N LYS A 236 -8.05 14.84 8.35
CA LYS A 236 -7.03 15.89 8.53
C LYS A 236 -5.68 15.35 9.02
N GLY A 237 -5.55 14.04 9.22
CA GLY A 237 -4.37 13.43 9.84
C GLY A 237 -4.18 13.78 11.34
N LYS A 238 -5.23 14.31 11.99
CA LYS A 238 -5.19 14.76 13.40
C LYS A 238 -5.80 13.76 14.38
N HIS A 239 -6.14 12.56 13.92
CA HIS A 239 -6.67 11.49 14.77
C HIS A 239 -5.63 11.03 15.80
N VAL A 240 -4.36 11.08 15.47
CA VAL A 240 -3.24 10.73 16.37
C VAL A 240 -3.15 11.65 17.60
N GLU A 241 -3.70 12.87 17.53
CA GLU A 241 -3.80 13.78 18.67
C GLU A 241 -4.95 13.39 19.63
N ASP A 242 -5.78 12.39 19.29
CA ASP A 242 -6.92 12.01 20.13
C ASP A 242 -6.48 11.00 21.20
N LYS A 243 -6.95 11.22 22.44
CA LYS A 243 -6.62 10.37 23.58
C LYS A 243 -7.05 8.91 23.48
N THR A 244 -7.85 8.54 22.49
CA THR A 244 -8.23 7.15 22.19
C THR A 244 -7.33 6.52 21.14
N VAL A 245 -6.32 7.24 20.68
CA VAL A 245 -5.32 6.74 19.72
C VAL A 245 -4.00 6.57 20.43
N GLU A 246 -3.35 5.46 20.16
CA GLU A 246 -2.00 5.16 20.60
C GLU A 246 -1.11 5.02 19.38
N GLU A 247 0.10 5.54 19.45
CA GLU A 247 1.12 5.41 18.43
C GLU A 247 2.34 4.71 18.99
N PHE A 248 2.91 3.80 18.22
CA PHE A 248 4.19 3.15 18.49
C PHE A 248 5.06 3.27 17.26
N ARG A 249 6.36 3.32 17.47
CA ARG A 249 7.34 3.32 16.39
C ARG A 249 8.35 2.21 16.67
N THR A 250 8.33 1.18 15.84
CA THR A 250 9.07 -0.07 16.07
C THR A 250 9.66 -0.61 14.78
N ASP A 251 10.55 -1.59 14.87
CA ASP A 251 11.05 -2.34 13.71
C ASP A 251 10.30 -3.66 13.48
N ARG A 252 9.49 -4.08 14.46
CA ARG A 252 8.68 -5.30 14.36
C ARG A 252 7.41 -5.19 15.19
N VAL A 253 6.32 -5.67 14.61
CA VAL A 253 5.05 -5.83 15.32
C VAL A 253 4.45 -7.19 14.98
N ILE A 254 3.90 -7.85 15.99
CA ILE A 254 3.08 -9.04 15.80
C ILE A 254 1.64 -8.67 16.13
N ILE A 255 0.72 -9.08 15.26
CA ILE A 255 -0.71 -8.88 15.46
C ILE A 255 -1.47 -10.19 15.24
N GLU A 256 -2.41 -10.49 16.13
CA GLU A 256 -3.26 -11.68 16.10
C GLU A 256 -4.72 -11.27 16.28
N ALA A 257 -5.60 -11.76 15.42
CA ALA A 257 -7.04 -11.60 15.58
C ALA A 257 -7.58 -12.57 16.64
N LEU A 258 -8.16 -12.04 17.70
CA LEU A 258 -8.78 -12.86 18.78
C LEU A 258 -10.27 -13.15 18.52
N ASP A 259 -10.84 -12.53 17.48
CA ASP A 259 -12.21 -12.76 17.00
C ASP A 259 -12.21 -13.11 15.49
N ASP A 260 -13.27 -12.85 14.77
CA ASP A 260 -13.40 -13.08 13.33
C ASP A 260 -12.82 -11.93 12.46
N SER A 261 -11.98 -11.08 13.04
CA SER A 261 -11.32 -9.98 12.35
C SER A 261 -10.34 -10.49 11.28
N ARG A 262 -10.21 -9.71 10.23
CA ARG A 262 -9.29 -9.94 9.12
C ARG A 262 -8.31 -8.79 9.02
N PHE A 263 -7.26 -9.01 8.24
CA PHE A 263 -6.25 -8.00 7.94
C PHE A 263 -6.21 -7.70 6.45
N GLU A 264 -5.59 -6.59 6.11
CA GLU A 264 -5.30 -6.22 4.73
C GLU A 264 -3.82 -5.80 4.60
N LEU A 265 -3.28 -5.97 3.40
CA LEU A 265 -1.95 -5.51 3.00
C LEU A 265 -2.09 -4.73 1.69
N ASP A 266 -1.73 -3.45 1.70
CA ASP A 266 -1.82 -2.55 0.53
C ASP A 266 -3.20 -2.52 -0.14
N GLY A 267 -4.28 -2.75 0.64
CA GLY A 267 -5.67 -2.78 0.18
C GLY A 267 -6.18 -4.17 -0.21
N GLU A 268 -5.39 -5.22 -0.08
CA GLU A 268 -5.79 -6.61 -0.34
C GLU A 268 -6.07 -7.36 0.96
N ILE A 269 -7.28 -7.93 1.08
CA ILE A 269 -7.69 -8.69 2.26
C ILE A 269 -6.95 -10.02 2.27
N ILE A 270 -6.37 -10.38 3.42
CA ILE A 270 -5.72 -11.65 3.64
C ILE A 270 -6.51 -12.53 4.63
N GLU A 271 -6.37 -13.84 4.48
CA GLU A 271 -7.08 -14.81 5.33
C GLU A 271 -6.32 -15.13 6.63
N ASP A 272 -5.04 -14.77 6.71
CA ASP A 272 -4.22 -15.01 7.89
C ASP A 272 -4.73 -14.18 9.08
N ARG A 273 -4.81 -14.84 10.24
CA ARG A 273 -5.25 -14.22 11.50
C ARG A 273 -4.08 -13.86 12.43
N TYR A 274 -2.87 -14.12 11.97
CA TYR A 274 -1.62 -13.85 12.66
C TYR A 274 -0.61 -13.29 11.68
N LEU A 275 -0.08 -12.12 11.96
CA LEU A 275 0.95 -11.48 11.15
C LEU A 275 2.15 -11.15 12.03
N ASP A 276 3.33 -11.54 11.58
CA ASP A 276 4.63 -11.10 12.11
C ASP A 276 5.24 -10.16 11.08
N ILE A 277 5.16 -8.87 11.33
CA ILE A 277 5.54 -7.82 10.39
C ILE A 277 6.86 -7.21 10.83
N LYS A 278 7.86 -7.24 9.96
CA LYS A 278 9.18 -6.64 10.19
C LYS A 278 9.47 -5.61 9.12
N VAL A 279 10.04 -4.48 9.48
CA VAL A 279 10.62 -3.58 8.49
C VAL A 279 11.92 -4.17 7.95
N VAL A 280 12.11 -4.06 6.64
CA VAL A 280 13.39 -4.31 5.97
C VAL A 280 13.94 -2.98 5.50
N PRO A 281 14.89 -2.40 6.24
CA PRO A 281 15.32 -1.03 5.99
C PRO A 281 16.25 -0.94 4.78
N ASN A 282 16.09 0.13 4.01
CA ASN A 282 17.00 0.53 2.93
C ASN A 282 17.34 -0.59 1.94
N LYS A 283 16.36 -1.42 1.60
CA LYS A 283 16.61 -2.59 0.75
C LYS A 283 16.09 -2.42 -0.66
N LEU A 284 14.97 -1.73 -0.85
CA LEU A 284 14.39 -1.52 -2.16
C LEU A 284 14.99 -0.28 -2.83
N LYS A 285 15.79 -0.48 -3.89
CA LYS A 285 16.31 0.61 -4.71
C LYS A 285 15.21 1.19 -5.57
N MET A 286 15.00 2.50 -5.51
CA MET A 286 13.99 3.20 -6.30
C MET A 286 14.58 4.43 -7.00
N PHE A 287 14.07 4.72 -8.20
CA PHE A 287 14.34 6.00 -8.86
C PHE A 287 13.61 7.12 -8.10
N MET A 288 14.36 8.18 -7.74
CA MET A 288 13.92 9.30 -6.91
C MET A 288 14.12 10.66 -7.61
#